data_3233b292708378f66824aa3349a51a4a
#
_entry.id   3233b292708378f66824aa3349a51a4a
#
_cell.length_a   1.000
_cell.length_b   1.000
_cell.length_c   1.000
_cell.angle_alpha   90.00
_cell.angle_beta   90.00
_cell.angle_gamma   90.00
#
_symmetry.space_group_name_H-M   'P 1'
#
loop_
_entity.id
_entity.type
_entity.pdbx_description
1 polymer ?
#
loop_
_entity_poly.entity_id
_entity_poly.type
_entity_poly.pdbx_seq_one_letter_code
_entity_poly.pdbx_strand_id
1 'polypeptide(L)'
;MKAFITGGGGFLGKHIIKQLLDEGHEVTSYSRSFYPELEKWGVKSIKGDLSNSSLLESSSKDHDVFFHTASKVAMWGREKDFYQTNVIGTENVLRACQKNKISSLIYTSTPSVVFGDSSVKGGNESLPYPKKSYSRYAKSKAIAEEKVIKANDENIKTVCLRPHLIFGPGDQNLIPKILAAHKLGKLKIVGNGENKVDVLYVENAAKAHILAWKALLNKPQIVGGKAYFLGQGPVKLWEFINKIIKKHNLPPVEKKIPFKIAFRLGGLIEFFSQMIGKFNYHPPMTRFVALQLSHDHYFNHSNAKKDLGWIPEIDLDEGLEKLTIS
;
A
#
# COMPACT_ATOMS: atom_id res chain seq x y z
N MET A 1 -23.26 -9.64 -4.41
CA MET A 1 -22.86 -8.45 -5.18
C MET A 1 -21.61 -8.80 -6.00
N LYS A 2 -21.37 -8.05 -7.08
CA LYS A 2 -20.24 -8.28 -7.98
C LYS A 2 -19.14 -7.26 -7.73
N ALA A 3 -17.97 -7.71 -7.32
CA ALA A 3 -16.80 -6.88 -7.04
C ALA A 3 -15.77 -6.96 -8.17
N PHE A 4 -15.32 -5.82 -8.66
CA PHE A 4 -14.20 -5.72 -9.59
C PHE A 4 -12.96 -5.27 -8.85
N ILE A 5 -11.85 -6.02 -8.98
CA ILE A 5 -10.60 -5.70 -8.28
C ILE A 5 -9.42 -5.61 -9.25
N THR A 6 -8.74 -4.46 -9.29
CA THR A 6 -7.45 -4.36 -9.96
C THR A 6 -6.33 -4.76 -9.02
N GLY A 7 -5.35 -5.49 -9.53
CA GLY A 7 -4.26 -5.99 -8.69
C GLY A 7 -4.66 -7.17 -7.79
N GLY A 8 -5.73 -7.89 -8.12
CA GLY A 8 -6.22 -9.03 -7.35
C GLY A 8 -5.19 -10.14 -7.16
N GLY A 9 -4.24 -10.34 -8.09
CA GLY A 9 -3.14 -11.28 -7.92
C GLY A 9 -2.00 -10.80 -7.03
N GLY A 10 -2.04 -9.55 -6.55
CA GLY A 10 -1.07 -9.00 -5.60
C GLY A 10 -1.31 -9.47 -4.16
N PHE A 11 -0.35 -9.18 -3.28
CA PHE A 11 -0.39 -9.59 -1.88
C PHE A 11 -1.68 -9.20 -1.17
N LEU A 12 -1.99 -7.91 -1.08
CA LEU A 12 -3.23 -7.42 -0.45
C LEU A 12 -4.48 -7.85 -1.24
N GLY A 13 -4.42 -7.80 -2.59
CA GLY A 13 -5.57 -8.13 -3.44
C GLY A 13 -6.10 -9.54 -3.23
N LYS A 14 -5.24 -10.53 -3.04
CA LYS A 14 -5.63 -11.92 -2.75
C LYS A 14 -6.39 -12.04 -1.43
N HIS A 15 -5.97 -11.34 -0.39
CA HIS A 15 -6.65 -11.36 0.91
C HIS A 15 -8.01 -10.66 0.85
N ILE A 16 -8.14 -9.56 0.08
CA ILE A 16 -9.44 -8.92 -0.17
C ILE A 16 -10.36 -9.89 -0.92
N ILE A 17 -9.86 -10.55 -1.97
CA ILE A 17 -10.63 -11.53 -2.75
C ILE A 17 -11.14 -12.65 -1.85
N LYS A 18 -10.29 -13.26 -1.02
CA LYS A 18 -10.71 -14.32 -0.10
C LYS A 18 -11.85 -13.89 0.78
N GLN A 19 -11.72 -12.73 1.45
CA GLN A 19 -12.77 -12.23 2.33
C GLN A 19 -14.07 -11.90 1.58
N LEU A 20 -14.00 -11.40 0.33
CA LEU A 20 -15.19 -11.17 -0.50
C LEU A 20 -15.87 -12.49 -0.85
N LEU A 21 -15.12 -13.53 -1.21
CA LEU A 21 -15.65 -14.86 -1.50
C LEU A 21 -16.27 -15.52 -0.26
N ASP A 22 -15.63 -15.40 0.90
CA ASP A 22 -16.14 -15.91 2.18
C ASP A 22 -17.47 -15.24 2.58
N GLU A 23 -17.70 -13.99 2.15
CA GLU A 23 -18.97 -13.27 2.31
C GLU A 23 -19.98 -13.55 1.15
N GLY A 24 -19.67 -14.49 0.23
CA GLY A 24 -20.58 -14.91 -0.85
C GLY A 24 -20.68 -13.92 -2.03
N HIS A 25 -19.64 -13.08 -2.25
CA HIS A 25 -19.60 -12.14 -3.36
C HIS A 25 -18.93 -12.76 -4.60
N GLU A 26 -19.40 -12.37 -5.79
CA GLU A 26 -18.72 -12.68 -7.05
C GLU A 26 -17.56 -11.72 -7.25
N VAL A 27 -16.40 -12.22 -7.67
CA VAL A 27 -15.20 -11.39 -7.85
C VAL A 27 -14.62 -11.53 -9.25
N THR A 28 -14.35 -10.40 -9.89
CA THR A 28 -13.56 -10.32 -11.12
C THR A 28 -12.22 -9.64 -10.80
N SER A 29 -11.11 -10.32 -11.11
CA SER A 29 -9.75 -9.80 -10.96
C SER A 29 -9.20 -9.29 -12.28
N TYR A 30 -8.67 -8.08 -12.29
CA TYR A 30 -7.99 -7.47 -13.45
C TYR A 30 -6.52 -7.24 -13.11
N SER A 31 -5.61 -7.93 -13.78
CA SER A 31 -4.19 -7.94 -13.45
C SER A 31 -3.33 -8.15 -14.71
N ARG A 32 -2.08 -7.63 -14.70
CA ARG A 32 -1.14 -7.79 -15.83
C ARG A 32 -0.71 -9.23 -16.07
N SER A 33 -0.72 -10.04 -15.04
CA SER A 33 -0.35 -11.46 -15.09
C SER A 33 -1.54 -12.31 -14.73
N PHE A 34 -1.50 -13.55 -15.20
CA PHE A 34 -2.44 -14.59 -14.84
C PHE A 34 -2.00 -15.24 -13.53
N TYR A 35 -2.96 -15.56 -12.67
CA TYR A 35 -2.73 -16.17 -11.37
C TYR A 35 -3.61 -17.40 -11.22
N PRO A 36 -3.10 -18.63 -11.47
CA PRO A 36 -3.90 -19.85 -11.48
C PRO A 36 -4.66 -20.13 -10.17
N GLU A 37 -4.14 -19.63 -9.05
CA GLU A 37 -4.79 -19.77 -7.76
C GLU A 37 -6.13 -19.02 -7.67
N LEU A 38 -6.27 -17.88 -8.35
CA LEU A 38 -7.53 -17.13 -8.37
C LEU A 38 -8.63 -17.89 -9.10
N GLU A 39 -8.28 -18.60 -10.16
CA GLU A 39 -9.25 -19.48 -10.86
C GLU A 39 -9.70 -20.64 -10.00
N LYS A 40 -8.78 -21.27 -9.25
CA LYS A 40 -9.13 -22.31 -8.30
C LYS A 40 -10.10 -21.83 -7.23
N TRP A 41 -10.13 -20.54 -6.93
CA TRP A 41 -11.09 -19.91 -6.02
C TRP A 41 -12.39 -19.49 -6.70
N GLY A 42 -12.57 -19.78 -8.01
CA GLY A 42 -13.76 -19.37 -8.77
C GLY A 42 -13.77 -17.90 -9.19
N VAL A 43 -12.63 -17.21 -9.13
CA VAL A 43 -12.50 -15.80 -9.51
C VAL A 43 -12.36 -15.68 -11.03
N LYS A 44 -13.19 -14.85 -11.65
CA LYS A 44 -13.02 -14.49 -13.07
C LYS A 44 -11.77 -13.64 -13.22
N SER A 45 -10.77 -14.15 -13.94
CA SER A 45 -9.49 -13.48 -14.16
C SER A 45 -9.39 -12.85 -15.53
N ILE A 46 -9.09 -11.56 -15.59
CA ILE A 46 -8.90 -10.80 -16.82
C ILE A 46 -7.46 -10.26 -16.84
N LYS A 47 -6.73 -10.62 -17.89
CA LYS A 47 -5.38 -10.10 -18.11
C LYS A 47 -5.44 -8.75 -18.80
N GLY A 48 -4.96 -7.69 -18.14
CA GLY A 48 -4.94 -6.35 -18.70
C GLY A 48 -4.03 -5.41 -17.91
N ASP A 49 -3.66 -4.32 -18.56
CA ASP A 49 -2.90 -3.21 -17.97
C ASP A 49 -3.83 -2.01 -17.74
N LEU A 50 -3.60 -1.25 -16.68
CA LEU A 50 -4.40 -0.05 -16.35
C LEU A 50 -4.33 1.04 -17.45
N SER A 51 -3.31 1.01 -18.30
CA SER A 51 -3.20 1.91 -19.45
C SER A 51 -4.18 1.57 -20.58
N ASN A 52 -4.72 0.35 -20.61
CA ASN A 52 -5.75 -0.05 -21.56
C ASN A 52 -7.14 0.31 -21.04
N SER A 53 -7.52 1.58 -21.22
CA SER A 53 -8.81 2.09 -20.72
C SER A 53 -10.00 1.37 -21.32
N SER A 54 -9.97 1.05 -22.61
CA SER A 54 -11.08 0.37 -23.31
C SER A 54 -11.35 -1.02 -22.74
N LEU A 55 -10.28 -1.81 -22.50
CA LEU A 55 -10.40 -3.13 -21.92
C LEU A 55 -10.88 -3.02 -20.46
N LEU A 56 -10.35 -2.06 -19.68
CA LEU A 56 -10.76 -1.83 -18.30
C LEU A 56 -12.26 -1.48 -18.21
N GLU A 57 -12.73 -0.56 -19.06
CA GLU A 57 -14.13 -0.17 -19.15
C GLU A 57 -15.04 -1.34 -19.53
N SER A 58 -14.69 -2.10 -20.59
CA SER A 58 -15.52 -3.24 -21.03
C SER A 58 -15.54 -4.36 -19.98
N SER A 59 -14.43 -4.59 -19.30
CA SER A 59 -14.29 -5.66 -18.30
C SER A 59 -15.00 -5.38 -16.98
N SER A 60 -15.16 -4.10 -16.62
CA SER A 60 -15.79 -3.69 -15.35
C SER A 60 -17.29 -3.46 -15.44
N LYS A 61 -17.94 -3.74 -16.59
CA LYS A 61 -19.40 -3.66 -16.71
C LYS A 61 -20.11 -4.59 -15.73
N ASP A 62 -21.29 -4.17 -15.29
CA ASP A 62 -22.19 -4.94 -14.43
C ASP A 62 -21.58 -5.35 -13.07
N HIS A 63 -20.68 -4.51 -12.54
CA HIS A 63 -20.15 -4.64 -11.19
C HIS A 63 -20.70 -3.56 -10.27
N ASP A 64 -20.86 -3.90 -8.99
CA ASP A 64 -21.42 -3.02 -7.97
C ASP A 64 -20.38 -2.16 -7.29
N VAL A 65 -19.15 -2.68 -7.18
CA VAL A 65 -18.04 -2.05 -6.46
C VAL A 65 -16.71 -2.26 -7.17
N PHE A 66 -15.85 -1.27 -7.06
CA PHE A 66 -14.49 -1.30 -7.60
C PHE A 66 -13.44 -1.18 -6.47
N PHE A 67 -12.61 -2.21 -6.30
CA PHE A 67 -11.43 -2.18 -5.43
C PHE A 67 -10.19 -1.89 -6.26
N HIS A 68 -9.59 -0.73 -6.08
CA HIS A 68 -8.39 -0.36 -6.82
C HIS A 68 -7.13 -0.51 -5.96
N THR A 69 -6.52 -1.71 -6.02
CA THR A 69 -5.29 -2.03 -5.28
C THR A 69 -4.05 -2.04 -6.15
N ALA A 70 -4.22 -2.08 -7.48
CA ALA A 70 -3.09 -2.09 -8.40
C ALA A 70 -2.28 -0.79 -8.33
N SER A 71 -0.99 -0.90 -8.11
CA SER A 71 -0.07 0.23 -8.20
C SER A 71 1.35 -0.23 -8.51
N LYS A 72 2.16 0.68 -9.05
CA LYS A 72 3.62 0.50 -9.11
C LYS A 72 4.21 0.91 -7.76
N VAL A 73 4.67 -0.08 -6.99
CA VAL A 73 5.31 0.11 -5.68
C VAL A 73 6.81 -0.18 -5.82
N ALA A 74 7.63 0.86 -5.76
CA ALA A 74 9.08 0.72 -5.75
C ALA A 74 9.75 1.94 -5.09
N MET A 75 10.90 1.72 -4.48
CA MET A 75 11.69 2.80 -3.86
C MET A 75 12.50 3.60 -4.89
N TRP A 76 12.67 3.07 -6.11
CA TRP A 76 13.39 3.67 -7.23
C TRP A 76 12.76 3.29 -8.57
N GLY A 77 12.93 4.14 -9.59
CA GLY A 77 12.42 3.91 -10.94
C GLY A 77 12.23 5.21 -11.72
N ARG A 78 11.84 5.14 -12.98
CA ARG A 78 11.52 6.31 -13.79
C ARG A 78 10.24 6.99 -13.29
N GLU A 79 10.21 8.31 -13.17
CA GLU A 79 9.02 9.06 -12.74
C GLU A 79 7.82 8.78 -13.67
N LYS A 80 8.06 8.74 -14.97
CA LYS A 80 7.04 8.42 -15.99
C LYS A 80 6.32 7.10 -15.70
N ASP A 81 7.04 6.07 -15.24
CA ASP A 81 6.43 4.75 -15.00
C ASP A 81 5.48 4.79 -13.78
N PHE A 82 5.85 5.53 -12.72
CA PHE A 82 4.97 5.73 -11.56
C PHE A 82 3.75 6.55 -11.96
N TYR A 83 3.96 7.63 -12.72
CA TYR A 83 2.88 8.48 -13.16
C TYR A 83 1.89 7.73 -14.05
N GLN A 84 2.40 6.98 -15.03
CA GLN A 84 1.56 6.21 -15.96
C GLN A 84 0.72 5.16 -15.22
N THR A 85 1.32 4.40 -14.30
CA THR A 85 0.60 3.34 -13.60
C THR A 85 -0.31 3.90 -12.51
N ASN A 86 0.23 4.80 -11.65
CA ASN A 86 -0.48 5.20 -10.43
C ASN A 86 -1.43 6.37 -10.66
N VAL A 87 -1.13 7.29 -11.60
CA VAL A 87 -1.98 8.46 -11.86
C VAL A 87 -2.92 8.18 -13.03
N ILE A 88 -2.36 7.95 -14.23
CA ILE A 88 -3.19 7.69 -15.41
C ILE A 88 -4.00 6.41 -15.26
N GLY A 89 -3.41 5.35 -14.66
CA GLY A 89 -4.14 4.12 -14.34
C GLY A 89 -5.34 4.38 -13.41
N THR A 90 -5.19 5.23 -12.40
CA THR A 90 -6.29 5.61 -11.50
C THR A 90 -7.34 6.47 -12.21
N GLU A 91 -6.94 7.38 -13.10
CA GLU A 91 -7.87 8.16 -13.95
C GLU A 91 -8.71 7.22 -14.83
N ASN A 92 -8.09 6.19 -15.40
CA ASN A 92 -8.82 5.20 -16.21
C ASN A 92 -9.82 4.40 -15.35
N VAL A 93 -9.47 4.07 -14.10
CA VAL A 93 -10.40 3.43 -13.15
C VAL A 93 -11.59 4.35 -12.84
N LEU A 94 -11.35 5.61 -12.53
CA LEU A 94 -12.42 6.59 -12.29
C LEU A 94 -13.36 6.71 -13.49
N ARG A 95 -12.79 6.81 -14.71
CA ARG A 95 -13.58 6.84 -15.96
C ARG A 95 -14.40 5.57 -16.15
N ALA A 96 -13.82 4.40 -15.88
CA ALA A 96 -14.53 3.12 -15.97
C ALA A 96 -15.70 3.05 -14.98
N CYS A 97 -15.50 3.50 -13.74
CA CYS A 97 -16.58 3.58 -12.75
C CYS A 97 -17.72 4.51 -13.21
N GLN A 98 -17.40 5.72 -13.67
CA GLN A 98 -18.40 6.68 -14.17
C GLN A 98 -19.17 6.11 -15.37
N LYS A 99 -18.47 5.57 -16.37
CA LYS A 99 -19.09 5.02 -17.59
C LYS A 99 -20.00 3.84 -17.31
N ASN A 100 -19.60 2.96 -16.38
CA ASN A 100 -20.35 1.74 -16.04
C ASN A 100 -21.28 1.95 -14.84
N LYS A 101 -21.40 3.17 -14.32
CA LYS A 101 -22.26 3.52 -13.16
C LYS A 101 -21.95 2.68 -11.92
N ILE A 102 -20.64 2.37 -11.70
CA ILE A 102 -20.18 1.68 -10.50
C ILE A 102 -20.17 2.70 -9.37
N SER A 103 -21.07 2.55 -8.42
CA SER A 103 -21.34 3.57 -7.40
C SER A 103 -20.31 3.66 -6.27
N SER A 104 -19.43 2.66 -6.12
CA SER A 104 -18.48 2.58 -5.01
C SER A 104 -17.07 2.29 -5.48
N LEU A 105 -16.11 3.14 -5.11
CA LEU A 105 -14.66 2.95 -5.37
C LEU A 105 -13.88 2.96 -4.07
N ILE A 106 -13.22 1.86 -3.76
CA ILE A 106 -12.28 1.72 -2.65
C ILE A 106 -10.85 1.76 -3.20
N TYR A 107 -10.11 2.81 -2.85
CA TYR A 107 -8.77 3.05 -3.34
C TYR A 107 -7.71 2.75 -2.28
N THR A 108 -6.78 1.86 -2.59
CA THR A 108 -5.63 1.60 -1.72
C THR A 108 -4.57 2.67 -1.94
N SER A 109 -4.44 3.59 -1.01
CA SER A 109 -3.41 4.60 -0.95
C SER A 109 -2.23 4.15 -0.07
N THR A 110 -1.55 5.08 0.59
CA THR A 110 -0.40 4.83 1.47
C THR A 110 -0.17 6.02 2.40
N PRO A 111 0.29 5.85 3.64
CA PRO A 111 0.70 6.96 4.49
C PRO A 111 1.87 7.78 3.93
N SER A 112 2.64 7.19 3.01
CA SER A 112 3.74 7.90 2.36
C SER A 112 3.32 9.17 1.61
N VAL A 113 2.02 9.33 1.29
CA VAL A 113 1.48 10.53 0.63
C VAL A 113 1.60 11.79 1.49
N VAL A 114 1.64 11.64 2.82
CA VAL A 114 1.82 12.75 3.78
C VAL A 114 3.19 12.75 4.44
N PHE A 115 4.07 11.80 4.10
CA PHE A 115 5.40 11.70 4.70
C PHE A 115 6.43 12.50 3.87
N GLY A 116 7.02 13.51 4.48
CA GLY A 116 8.03 14.39 3.90
C GLY A 116 9.45 14.09 4.39
N ASP A 117 10.08 15.09 5.00
CA ASP A 117 11.46 15.05 5.51
C ASP A 117 11.56 15.10 7.05
N SER A 118 10.44 15.04 7.74
CA SER A 118 10.33 15.09 9.18
C SER A 118 9.50 13.94 9.74
N SER A 119 9.68 13.65 11.03
CA SER A 119 8.90 12.65 11.74
C SER A 119 7.42 13.02 11.81
N VAL A 120 6.56 12.01 11.66
CA VAL A 120 5.12 12.10 11.92
C VAL A 120 4.78 11.24 13.12
N LYS A 121 4.26 11.86 14.18
CA LYS A 121 3.96 11.22 15.46
C LYS A 121 2.47 11.33 15.77
N GLY A 122 1.70 10.29 15.49
CA GLY A 122 0.27 10.25 15.75
C GLY A 122 -0.56 11.23 14.92
N GLY A 123 -0.07 11.60 13.73
CA GLY A 123 -0.80 12.49 12.82
C GLY A 123 -2.09 11.87 12.31
N ASN A 124 -3.11 12.68 12.06
CA ASN A 124 -4.38 12.24 11.49
C ASN A 124 -4.52 12.65 10.00
N GLU A 125 -5.66 12.41 9.41
CA GLU A 125 -5.93 12.63 7.99
C GLU A 125 -5.95 14.10 7.56
N SER A 126 -5.90 15.05 8.50
CA SER A 126 -5.74 16.49 8.21
C SER A 126 -4.31 16.89 7.80
N LEU A 127 -3.34 15.98 7.91
CA LEU A 127 -1.98 16.22 7.47
C LEU A 127 -1.95 16.56 5.97
N PRO A 128 -1.29 17.67 5.57
CA PRO A 128 -1.18 18.06 4.18
C PRO A 128 -0.22 17.13 3.41
N TYR A 129 -0.37 17.09 2.10
CA TYR A 129 0.66 16.52 1.22
C TYR A 129 1.94 17.36 1.33
N PRO A 130 3.12 16.76 1.46
CA PRO A 130 4.35 17.49 1.67
C PRO A 130 4.76 18.25 0.39
N LYS A 131 5.25 19.47 0.56
CA LYS A 131 5.80 20.27 -0.56
C LYS A 131 6.99 19.59 -1.22
N LYS A 132 7.76 18.81 -0.46
CA LYS A 132 8.93 18.07 -0.92
C LYS A 132 8.77 16.58 -0.58
N SER A 133 8.75 15.73 -1.60
CA SER A 133 8.78 14.28 -1.45
C SER A 133 10.06 13.72 -2.05
N TYR A 134 10.72 12.82 -1.34
CA TYR A 134 11.89 12.10 -1.81
C TYR A 134 11.53 10.77 -2.51
N SER A 135 10.24 10.48 -2.64
CA SER A 135 9.75 9.27 -3.27
C SER A 135 8.84 9.59 -4.46
N ARG A 136 9.24 9.13 -5.66
CA ARG A 136 8.40 9.23 -6.87
C ARG A 136 7.11 8.41 -6.72
N TYR A 137 7.19 7.30 -5.99
CA TYR A 137 6.03 6.51 -5.61
C TYR A 137 5.05 7.35 -4.77
N ALA A 138 5.52 7.91 -3.64
CA ALA A 138 4.67 8.70 -2.75
C ALA A 138 4.04 9.89 -3.48
N LYS A 139 4.82 10.62 -4.31
CA LYS A 139 4.32 11.73 -5.14
C LYS A 139 3.20 11.27 -6.07
N SER A 140 3.40 10.17 -6.81
CA SER A 140 2.37 9.66 -7.73
C SER A 140 1.12 9.18 -7.01
N LYS A 141 1.27 8.56 -5.82
CA LYS A 141 0.14 8.12 -4.99
C LYS A 141 -0.63 9.31 -4.42
N ALA A 142 0.04 10.41 -4.02
CA ALA A 142 -0.62 11.62 -3.54
C ALA A 142 -1.48 12.27 -4.63
N ILE A 143 -0.94 12.39 -5.86
CA ILE A 143 -1.70 12.91 -7.01
C ILE A 143 -2.93 12.03 -7.30
N ALA A 144 -2.76 10.72 -7.29
CA ALA A 144 -3.85 9.79 -7.56
C ALA A 144 -4.92 9.82 -6.45
N GLU A 145 -4.51 9.86 -5.18
CA GLU A 145 -5.42 9.97 -4.04
C GLU A 145 -6.25 11.25 -4.09
N GLU A 146 -5.61 12.38 -4.40
CA GLU A 146 -6.31 13.67 -4.54
C GLU A 146 -7.39 13.59 -5.64
N LYS A 147 -7.10 12.93 -6.77
CA LYS A 147 -8.08 12.72 -7.84
C LYS A 147 -9.24 11.83 -7.40
N VAL A 148 -8.98 10.77 -6.65
CA VAL A 148 -10.02 9.88 -6.11
C VAL A 148 -10.91 10.62 -5.11
N ILE A 149 -10.32 11.41 -4.19
CA ILE A 149 -11.07 12.22 -3.23
C ILE A 149 -11.97 13.23 -3.95
N LYS A 150 -11.43 13.93 -4.97
CA LYS A 150 -12.17 14.93 -5.75
C LYS A 150 -13.26 14.32 -6.64
N ALA A 151 -13.16 13.06 -7.01
CA ALA A 151 -14.15 12.36 -7.82
C ALA A 151 -15.39 11.92 -7.03
N ASN A 152 -15.39 12.09 -5.70
CA ASN A 152 -16.54 11.75 -4.88
C ASN A 152 -17.70 12.73 -5.13
N ASP A 153 -18.78 12.23 -5.71
CA ASP A 153 -19.99 13.00 -6.01
C ASP A 153 -21.25 12.16 -5.75
N GLU A 154 -22.37 12.56 -6.32
CA GLU A 154 -23.64 11.82 -6.19
C GLU A 154 -23.64 10.50 -6.95
N ASN A 155 -22.87 10.38 -8.04
CA ASN A 155 -22.83 9.20 -8.92
C ASN A 155 -21.81 8.17 -8.48
N ILE A 156 -20.68 8.61 -7.90
CA ILE A 156 -19.63 7.73 -7.42
C ILE A 156 -19.19 8.12 -6.00
N LYS A 157 -19.28 7.19 -5.08
CA LYS A 157 -18.75 7.35 -3.72
C LYS A 157 -17.37 6.73 -3.64
N THR A 158 -16.40 7.51 -3.16
CA THR A 158 -15.00 7.08 -3.11
C THR A 158 -14.49 7.10 -1.69
N VAL A 159 -13.56 6.19 -1.35
CA VAL A 159 -12.82 6.20 -0.10
C VAL A 159 -11.38 5.79 -0.34
N CYS A 160 -10.45 6.46 0.31
CA CYS A 160 -9.03 6.17 0.24
C CYS A 160 -8.56 5.51 1.54
N LEU A 161 -7.85 4.40 1.45
CA LEU A 161 -7.26 3.73 2.60
C LEU A 161 -5.75 3.86 2.53
N ARG A 162 -5.13 4.25 3.64
CA ARG A 162 -3.68 4.46 3.79
C ARG A 162 -3.08 3.39 4.71
N PRO A 163 -3.00 2.11 4.27
CA PRO A 163 -2.38 1.05 5.06
C PRO A 163 -0.87 1.25 5.15
N HIS A 164 -0.29 1.02 6.34
CA HIS A 164 1.14 1.18 6.58
C HIS A 164 1.84 -0.15 6.77
N LEU A 165 3.01 -0.34 6.11
CA LEU A 165 3.90 -1.50 6.24
C LEU A 165 3.12 -2.83 6.38
N ILE A 166 2.34 -3.17 5.36
CA ILE A 166 1.55 -4.42 5.36
C ILE A 166 2.50 -5.61 5.35
N PHE A 167 2.28 -6.56 6.25
CA PHE A 167 3.02 -7.82 6.35
C PHE A 167 2.09 -9.00 6.56
N GLY A 168 2.55 -10.22 6.28
CA GLY A 168 1.78 -11.45 6.46
C GLY A 168 2.21 -12.54 5.49
N PRO A 169 1.53 -13.71 5.53
CA PRO A 169 1.78 -14.81 4.59
C PRO A 169 1.56 -14.37 3.14
N GLY A 170 2.53 -14.69 2.27
CA GLY A 170 2.48 -14.29 0.87
C GLY A 170 3.02 -12.89 0.57
N ASP A 171 3.62 -12.19 1.57
CA ASP A 171 4.31 -10.92 1.32
C ASP A 171 5.49 -11.11 0.37
N GLN A 172 5.49 -10.35 -0.72
CA GLN A 172 6.53 -10.35 -1.74
C GLN A 172 7.40 -9.07 -1.69
N ASN A 173 7.13 -8.16 -0.77
CA ASN A 173 7.71 -6.82 -0.78
C ASN A 173 8.53 -6.47 0.47
N LEU A 174 7.95 -6.55 1.65
CA LEU A 174 8.58 -6.08 2.89
C LEU A 174 9.55 -7.12 3.45
N ILE A 175 9.02 -8.28 3.83
CA ILE A 175 9.80 -9.35 4.49
C ILE A 175 10.91 -9.89 3.59
N PRO A 176 10.66 -10.28 2.32
CA PRO A 176 11.73 -10.77 1.46
C PRO A 176 12.87 -9.78 1.25
N LYS A 177 12.57 -8.48 1.17
CA LYS A 177 13.61 -7.43 1.02
C LYS A 177 14.44 -7.27 2.29
N ILE A 178 13.80 -7.32 3.47
CA ILE A 178 14.50 -7.29 4.76
C ILE A 178 15.47 -8.47 4.85
N LEU A 179 14.99 -9.68 4.60
CA LEU A 179 15.79 -10.91 4.68
C LEU A 179 16.92 -10.92 3.67
N ALA A 180 16.66 -10.53 2.42
CA ALA A 180 17.68 -10.44 1.38
C ALA A 180 18.77 -9.41 1.74
N ALA A 181 18.39 -8.22 2.22
CA ALA A 181 19.34 -7.21 2.65
C ALA A 181 20.18 -7.68 3.86
N HIS A 182 19.55 -8.41 4.78
CA HIS A 182 20.23 -8.98 5.96
C HIS A 182 21.22 -10.06 5.56
N LYS A 183 20.83 -11.05 4.76
CA LYS A 183 21.70 -12.13 4.26
C LYS A 183 22.92 -11.58 3.49
N LEU A 184 22.77 -10.44 2.82
CA LEU A 184 23.86 -9.75 2.13
C LEU A 184 24.73 -8.85 3.05
N GLY A 185 24.45 -8.79 4.36
CA GLY A 185 25.13 -7.92 5.32
C GLY A 185 24.93 -6.41 5.07
N LYS A 186 23.90 -6.04 4.28
CA LYS A 186 23.59 -4.66 3.90
C LYS A 186 22.58 -3.98 4.83
N LEU A 187 21.83 -4.75 5.62
CA LEU A 187 20.85 -4.21 6.54
C LEU A 187 21.56 -3.63 7.78
N LYS A 188 21.32 -2.36 8.03
CA LYS A 188 21.93 -1.63 9.17
C LYS A 188 20.87 -0.73 9.80
N ILE A 189 20.89 -0.59 11.10
CA ILE A 189 20.07 0.38 11.84
C ILE A 189 20.48 1.78 11.39
N VAL A 190 19.52 2.55 10.88
CA VAL A 190 19.76 3.94 10.47
C VAL A 190 19.37 4.88 11.61
N GLY A 191 20.29 5.74 12.04
CA GLY A 191 20.09 6.62 13.18
C GLY A 191 20.33 5.91 14.52
N ASN A 192 19.54 6.24 15.53
CA ASN A 192 19.62 5.65 16.87
C ASN A 192 18.90 4.29 17.00
N GLY A 193 17.97 4.00 16.09
CA GLY A 193 17.15 2.78 16.11
C GLY A 193 15.89 2.84 16.97
N GLU A 194 15.51 4.02 17.46
CA GLU A 194 14.39 4.22 18.38
C GLU A 194 13.11 4.69 17.68
N ASN A 195 13.14 4.85 16.35
CA ASN A 195 12.01 5.35 15.59
C ASN A 195 10.81 4.38 15.62
N LYS A 196 9.64 4.97 15.77
CA LYS A 196 8.36 4.27 15.85
C LYS A 196 7.60 4.36 14.54
N VAL A 197 6.95 3.26 14.18
CA VAL A 197 6.17 3.13 12.95
C VAL A 197 4.87 2.38 13.21
N ASP A 198 3.90 2.53 12.32
CA ASP A 198 2.81 1.57 12.23
C ASP A 198 3.20 0.40 11.34
N VAL A 199 2.70 -0.76 11.68
CA VAL A 199 2.70 -1.97 10.85
C VAL A 199 1.28 -2.50 10.78
N LEU A 200 0.96 -3.31 9.78
CA LEU A 200 -0.40 -3.78 9.59
C LEU A 200 -0.41 -5.21 9.06
N TYR A 201 -1.07 -6.10 9.78
CA TYR A 201 -1.25 -7.46 9.30
C TYR A 201 -2.22 -7.50 8.11
N VAL A 202 -1.90 -8.28 7.10
CA VAL A 202 -2.57 -8.23 5.79
C VAL A 202 -4.07 -8.54 5.83
N GLU A 203 -4.52 -9.46 6.68
CA GLU A 203 -5.94 -9.78 6.79
C GLU A 203 -6.72 -8.63 7.43
N ASN A 204 -6.13 -7.92 8.41
CA ASN A 204 -6.71 -6.70 8.97
C ASN A 204 -6.77 -5.57 7.93
N ALA A 205 -5.75 -5.49 7.05
CA ALA A 205 -5.77 -4.55 5.93
C ALA A 205 -6.90 -4.88 4.94
N ALA A 206 -7.07 -6.15 4.58
CA ALA A 206 -8.15 -6.60 3.72
C ALA A 206 -9.53 -6.32 4.33
N LYS A 207 -9.71 -6.63 5.62
CA LYS A 207 -10.95 -6.34 6.36
C LYS A 207 -11.33 -4.87 6.33
N ALA A 208 -10.34 -3.98 6.45
CA ALA A 208 -10.57 -2.54 6.35
C ALA A 208 -11.16 -2.13 4.99
N HIS A 209 -10.75 -2.78 3.89
CA HIS A 209 -11.29 -2.50 2.56
C HIS A 209 -12.77 -2.92 2.45
N ILE A 210 -13.11 -4.08 3.00
CA ILE A 210 -14.50 -4.57 3.04
C ILE A 210 -15.37 -3.64 3.91
N LEU A 211 -14.89 -3.28 5.10
CA LEU A 211 -15.61 -2.38 6.00
C LEU A 211 -15.78 -0.99 5.40
N ALA A 212 -14.78 -0.46 4.69
CA ALA A 212 -14.87 0.81 3.99
C ALA A 212 -15.94 0.78 2.90
N TRP A 213 -16.04 -0.31 2.13
CA TRP A 213 -17.11 -0.50 1.17
C TRP A 213 -18.49 -0.54 1.84
N LYS A 214 -18.67 -1.37 2.89
CA LYS A 214 -19.91 -1.43 3.66
C LYS A 214 -20.29 -0.06 4.25
N ALA A 215 -19.30 0.70 4.72
CA ALA A 215 -19.52 2.05 5.21
C ALA A 215 -19.94 3.04 4.10
N LEU A 216 -19.38 2.92 2.88
CA LEU A 216 -19.85 3.71 1.73
C LEU A 216 -21.29 3.43 1.37
N LEU A 217 -21.76 2.17 1.48
CA LEU A 217 -23.15 1.81 1.21
C LEU A 217 -24.12 2.36 2.28
N ASN A 218 -23.73 2.29 3.56
CA ASN A 218 -24.63 2.57 4.67
C ASN A 218 -24.60 4.05 5.12
N LYS A 219 -23.47 4.74 4.96
CA LYS A 219 -23.26 6.13 5.42
C LYS A 219 -22.33 6.92 4.49
N PRO A 220 -22.68 7.01 3.17
CA PRO A 220 -21.84 7.63 2.15
C PRO A 220 -21.51 9.09 2.45
N GLN A 221 -22.38 9.83 3.10
CA GLN A 221 -22.18 11.23 3.47
C GLN A 221 -21.11 11.41 4.58
N ILE A 222 -20.82 10.35 5.35
CA ILE A 222 -19.80 10.39 6.39
C ILE A 222 -18.45 9.96 5.83
N VAL A 223 -18.43 8.92 4.99
CA VAL A 223 -17.22 8.22 4.54
C VAL A 223 -16.74 8.69 3.16
N GLY A 224 -17.67 9.10 2.31
CA GLY A 224 -17.38 9.48 0.93
C GLY A 224 -16.39 10.65 0.82
N GLY A 225 -15.42 10.51 -0.08
CA GLY A 225 -14.40 11.52 -0.33
C GLY A 225 -13.33 11.65 0.76
N LYS A 226 -13.27 10.70 1.70
CA LYS A 226 -12.30 10.72 2.80
C LYS A 226 -11.15 9.74 2.60
N ALA A 227 -10.04 10.01 3.29
CA ALA A 227 -8.94 9.08 3.48
C ALA A 227 -8.91 8.57 4.92
N TYR A 228 -8.34 7.38 5.15
CA TYR A 228 -8.22 6.78 6.49
C TYR A 228 -6.86 6.11 6.63
N PHE A 229 -6.15 6.42 7.72
CA PHE A 229 -4.95 5.69 8.09
C PHE A 229 -5.31 4.34 8.72
N LEU A 230 -4.53 3.31 8.34
CA LEU A 230 -4.68 1.96 8.86
C LEU A 230 -3.33 1.45 9.35
N GLY A 231 -3.27 1.03 10.60
CA GLY A 231 -2.07 0.50 11.22
C GLY A 231 -2.34 -0.16 12.57
N GLN A 232 -1.40 -0.95 13.01
CA GLN A 232 -1.34 -1.58 14.34
C GLN A 232 -0.03 -1.13 14.98
N GLY A 233 -0.08 -0.19 15.87
CA GLY A 233 1.11 0.37 16.49
C GLY A 233 0.78 1.55 17.36
N PRO A 234 1.78 2.35 17.72
CA PRO A 234 3.15 2.36 17.18
C PRO A 234 4.06 1.28 17.78
N VAL A 235 4.93 0.72 16.93
CA VAL A 235 6.01 -0.21 17.32
C VAL A 235 7.38 0.37 16.96
N LYS A 236 8.43 0.00 17.71
CA LYS A 236 9.79 0.33 17.29
C LYS A 236 10.16 -0.47 16.05
N LEU A 237 10.52 0.22 14.95
CA LEU A 237 10.78 -0.41 13.66
C LEU A 237 11.85 -1.51 13.75
N TRP A 238 12.95 -1.24 14.44
CA TRP A 238 14.08 -2.17 14.49
C TRP A 238 13.82 -3.36 15.42
N GLU A 239 12.99 -3.22 16.45
CA GLU A 239 12.49 -4.35 17.24
C GLU A 239 11.58 -5.25 16.40
N PHE A 240 10.66 -4.67 15.62
CA PHE A 240 9.80 -5.41 14.70
C PHE A 240 10.61 -6.14 13.62
N ILE A 241 11.58 -5.48 12.98
CA ILE A 241 12.49 -6.10 12.01
C ILE A 241 13.25 -7.27 12.65
N ASN A 242 13.78 -7.10 13.86
CA ASN A 242 14.52 -8.14 14.55
C ASN A 242 13.63 -9.33 14.98
N LYS A 243 12.35 -9.11 15.30
CA LYS A 243 11.38 -10.20 15.50
C LYS A 243 11.23 -11.05 14.22
N ILE A 244 11.10 -10.40 13.05
CA ILE A 244 11.03 -11.09 11.74
C ILE A 244 12.32 -11.90 11.48
N ILE A 245 13.48 -11.28 11.67
CA ILE A 245 14.79 -11.89 11.44
C ILE A 245 14.99 -13.12 12.35
N LYS A 246 14.65 -12.98 13.64
CA LYS A 246 14.72 -14.08 14.62
C LYS A 246 13.81 -15.24 14.21
N LYS A 247 12.60 -14.97 13.71
CA LYS A 247 11.69 -16.02 13.24
C LYS A 247 12.27 -16.83 12.07
N HIS A 248 13.18 -16.24 11.28
CA HIS A 248 13.89 -16.93 10.20
C HIS A 248 15.25 -17.49 10.64
N ASN A 249 15.49 -17.67 11.96
CA ASN A 249 16.72 -18.20 12.55
C ASN A 249 17.99 -17.44 12.13
N LEU A 250 17.88 -16.12 11.93
CA LEU A 250 19.00 -15.24 11.57
C LEU A 250 19.39 -14.37 12.78
N PRO A 251 20.70 -13.97 12.90
CA PRO A 251 21.14 -13.11 13.98
C PRO A 251 20.55 -11.71 13.87
N PRO A 252 20.34 -10.99 15.00
CA PRO A 252 19.72 -9.67 14.99
C PRO A 252 20.60 -8.65 14.24
N VAL A 253 19.97 -7.56 13.78
CA VAL A 253 20.68 -6.41 13.22
C VAL A 253 21.21 -5.56 14.37
N GLU A 254 22.54 -5.41 14.44
CA GLU A 254 23.22 -4.62 15.49
C GLU A 254 23.99 -3.44 14.92
N LYS A 255 24.50 -3.58 13.68
CA LYS A 255 25.32 -2.55 13.04
C LYS A 255 24.49 -1.29 12.77
N LYS A 256 25.00 -0.13 13.21
CA LYS A 256 24.37 1.19 13.04
C LYS A 256 25.09 2.03 11.99
N ILE A 257 24.33 2.90 11.34
CA ILE A 257 24.85 3.96 10.47
C ILE A 257 24.15 5.29 10.82
N PRO A 258 24.89 6.40 11.03
CA PRO A 258 24.28 7.70 11.28
C PRO A 258 23.36 8.12 10.14
N PHE A 259 22.18 8.68 10.48
CA PHE A 259 21.18 9.13 9.49
C PHE A 259 21.78 10.04 8.41
N LYS A 260 22.57 11.06 8.82
CA LYS A 260 23.20 12.00 7.87
C LYS A 260 24.06 11.30 6.82
N ILE A 261 24.77 10.25 7.21
CA ILE A 261 25.61 9.45 6.30
C ILE A 261 24.72 8.63 5.36
N ALA A 262 23.72 7.92 5.88
CA ALA A 262 22.79 7.13 5.05
C ALA A 262 22.04 8.02 4.05
N PHE A 263 21.58 9.19 4.48
CA PHE A 263 20.84 10.14 3.65
C PHE A 263 21.72 10.72 2.52
N ARG A 264 22.97 11.14 2.83
CA ARG A 264 23.92 11.64 1.82
C ARG A 264 24.30 10.55 0.82
N LEU A 265 24.61 9.36 1.32
CA LEU A 265 24.90 8.19 0.47
C LEU A 265 23.72 7.87 -0.47
N GLY A 266 22.50 7.88 0.06
CA GLY A 266 21.29 7.71 -0.74
C GLY A 266 21.19 8.76 -1.85
N GLY A 267 21.46 10.03 -1.54
CA GLY A 267 21.47 11.12 -2.53
C GLY A 267 22.52 10.94 -3.63
N LEU A 268 23.73 10.49 -3.28
CA LEU A 268 24.77 10.19 -4.26
C LEU A 268 24.37 9.01 -5.17
N ILE A 269 23.85 7.94 -4.60
CA ILE A 269 23.37 6.77 -5.37
C ILE A 269 22.25 7.18 -6.33
N GLU A 270 21.28 7.98 -5.86
CA GLU A 270 20.20 8.51 -6.71
C GLU A 270 20.75 9.36 -7.87
N PHE A 271 21.68 10.27 -7.57
CA PHE A 271 22.30 11.16 -8.56
C PHE A 271 23.02 10.37 -9.66
N PHE A 272 23.94 9.47 -9.29
CA PHE A 272 24.68 8.67 -10.26
C PHE A 272 23.77 7.72 -11.04
N SER A 273 22.80 7.08 -10.38
CA SER A 273 21.84 6.20 -11.04
C SER A 273 21.00 6.95 -12.07
N GLN A 274 20.66 8.21 -11.78
CA GLN A 274 19.93 9.07 -12.72
C GLN A 274 20.80 9.51 -13.88
N MET A 275 22.06 9.89 -13.65
CA MET A 275 23.02 10.26 -14.70
C MET A 275 23.24 9.16 -15.74
N ILE A 276 23.41 7.91 -15.26
CA ILE A 276 23.64 6.75 -16.15
C ILE A 276 22.35 6.09 -16.63
N GLY A 277 21.17 6.68 -16.35
CA GLY A 277 19.87 6.14 -16.77
C GLY A 277 19.50 4.79 -16.13
N LYS A 278 20.12 4.43 -15.00
CA LYS A 278 19.89 3.14 -14.33
C LYS A 278 18.68 3.20 -13.42
N PHE A 279 17.52 2.79 -13.96
CA PHE A 279 16.24 2.83 -13.23
C PHE A 279 15.68 1.44 -12.91
N ASN A 280 16.15 0.38 -13.59
CA ASN A 280 15.61 -0.97 -13.46
C ASN A 280 16.43 -1.80 -12.46
N TYR A 281 16.62 -1.27 -11.24
CA TYR A 281 17.28 -1.98 -10.15
C TYR A 281 16.79 -1.46 -8.80
N HIS A 282 17.15 -2.16 -7.74
CA HIS A 282 16.87 -1.72 -6.37
C HIS A 282 18.14 -1.16 -5.74
N PRO A 283 18.27 0.19 -5.64
CA PRO A 283 19.44 0.77 -4.98
C PRO A 283 19.48 0.34 -3.52
N PRO A 284 20.68 0.10 -2.96
CA PRO A 284 20.81 -0.34 -1.58
C PRO A 284 20.36 0.72 -0.57
N MET A 285 20.35 1.99 -0.97
CA MET A 285 19.88 3.12 -0.18
C MET A 285 19.36 4.21 -1.10
N THR A 286 18.26 4.87 -0.68
CA THR A 286 17.77 6.15 -1.23
C THR A 286 17.56 7.11 -0.07
N ARG A 287 17.42 8.42 -0.35
CA ARG A 287 17.08 9.40 0.70
C ARG A 287 15.77 9.05 1.38
N PHE A 288 14.77 8.60 0.60
CA PHE A 288 13.49 8.18 1.14
C PHE A 288 13.63 6.96 2.06
N VAL A 289 14.40 5.96 1.68
CA VAL A 289 14.65 4.78 2.53
C VAL A 289 15.38 5.18 3.82
N ALA A 290 16.37 6.08 3.74
CA ALA A 290 17.06 6.57 4.93
C ALA A 290 16.09 7.27 5.91
N LEU A 291 15.15 8.08 5.40
CA LEU A 291 14.09 8.72 6.20
C LEU A 291 13.17 7.67 6.85
N GLN A 292 12.67 6.71 6.05
CA GLN A 292 11.78 5.65 6.55
C GLN A 292 12.43 4.78 7.63
N LEU A 293 13.72 4.51 7.54
CA LEU A 293 14.46 3.68 8.50
C LEU A 293 14.88 4.41 9.78
N SER A 294 14.73 5.75 9.86
CA SER A 294 15.26 6.56 10.97
C SER A 294 14.26 7.51 11.63
N HIS A 295 13.17 7.88 10.96
CA HIS A 295 12.19 8.84 11.46
C HIS A 295 10.93 8.11 11.95
N ASP A 296 10.22 8.73 12.90
CA ASP A 296 8.91 8.24 13.32
C ASP A 296 7.90 8.47 12.19
N HIS A 297 7.07 7.47 11.92
CA HIS A 297 5.94 7.58 11.01
C HIS A 297 4.82 6.63 11.44
N TYR A 298 4.09 7.05 12.47
CA TYR A 298 2.88 6.40 12.95
C TYR A 298 1.73 7.41 13.04
N PHE A 299 0.50 6.91 12.96
CA PHE A 299 -0.67 7.72 12.70
C PHE A 299 -1.78 7.45 13.70
N ASN A 300 -2.79 8.32 13.72
CA ASN A 300 -3.99 8.15 14.51
C ASN A 300 -5.05 7.41 13.68
N HIS A 301 -5.50 6.27 14.16
CA HIS A 301 -6.49 5.42 13.47
C HIS A 301 -7.92 5.61 14.01
N SER A 302 -8.18 6.61 14.85
CA SER A 302 -9.49 6.82 15.48
C SER A 302 -10.61 7.06 14.49
N ASN A 303 -10.31 7.72 13.35
CA ASN A 303 -11.31 7.95 12.31
C ASN A 303 -11.70 6.64 11.60
N ALA A 304 -10.75 5.74 11.33
CA ALA A 304 -11.05 4.42 10.77
C ALA A 304 -11.94 3.60 11.73
N LYS A 305 -11.64 3.63 13.03
CA LYS A 305 -12.47 2.99 14.06
C LYS A 305 -13.86 3.58 14.12
N LYS A 306 -13.99 4.92 14.17
CA LYS A 306 -15.27 5.63 14.31
C LYS A 306 -16.13 5.49 13.05
N ASP A 307 -15.57 5.80 11.90
CA ASP A 307 -16.33 5.94 10.66
C ASP A 307 -16.51 4.59 9.93
N LEU A 308 -15.51 3.72 9.93
CA LEU A 308 -15.57 2.41 9.26
C LEU A 308 -15.94 1.27 10.21
N GLY A 309 -15.86 1.46 11.54
CA GLY A 309 -15.97 0.39 12.52
C GLY A 309 -14.77 -0.55 12.51
N TRP A 310 -13.62 -0.11 11.92
CA TRP A 310 -12.47 -0.96 11.77
C TRP A 310 -11.65 -1.05 13.07
N ILE A 311 -11.44 -2.28 13.51
CA ILE A 311 -10.54 -2.63 14.61
C ILE A 311 -9.73 -3.84 14.12
N PRO A 312 -8.39 -3.88 14.31
CA PRO A 312 -7.60 -5.06 14.02
C PRO A 312 -8.10 -6.28 14.80
N GLU A 313 -8.42 -7.36 14.11
CA GLU A 313 -8.90 -8.62 14.72
C GLU A 313 -7.74 -9.54 15.10
N ILE A 314 -6.64 -9.48 14.33
CA ILE A 314 -5.42 -10.25 14.54
C ILE A 314 -4.35 -9.32 15.08
N ASP A 315 -3.82 -9.61 16.26
CA ASP A 315 -2.75 -8.81 16.84
C ASP A 315 -1.39 -9.02 16.13
N LEU A 316 -0.39 -8.19 16.48
CA LEU A 316 0.89 -8.21 15.78
C LEU A 316 1.71 -9.47 16.06
N ASP A 317 1.68 -9.98 17.27
CA ASP A 317 2.44 -11.18 17.66
C ASP A 317 1.80 -12.42 17.02
N GLU A 318 0.47 -12.53 17.03
CA GLU A 318 -0.26 -13.56 16.27
C GLU A 318 0.04 -13.46 14.76
N GLY A 319 0.02 -12.27 14.20
CA GLY A 319 0.34 -12.05 12.79
C GLY A 319 1.79 -12.44 12.43
N LEU A 320 2.74 -12.21 13.35
CA LEU A 320 4.13 -12.65 13.20
C LEU A 320 4.24 -14.19 13.29
N GLU A 321 3.46 -14.83 14.14
CA GLU A 321 3.44 -16.29 14.24
C GLU A 321 2.95 -16.98 12.98
N LYS A 322 2.00 -16.38 12.28
CA LYS A 322 1.47 -16.88 11.01
C LYS A 322 2.44 -16.74 9.83
N LEU A 323 3.58 -16.04 9.99
CA LEU A 323 4.60 -16.00 8.97
C LEU A 323 5.24 -17.37 8.79
N THR A 324 5.14 -17.93 7.60
CA THR A 324 5.81 -19.21 7.26
C THR A 324 7.31 -18.99 7.09
N ILE A 325 8.11 -19.86 7.67
CA ILE A 325 9.55 -19.93 7.42
C ILE A 325 9.72 -20.53 6.02
N SER A 326 10.11 -19.71 5.05
CA SER A 326 10.46 -20.15 3.69
C SER A 326 11.95 -20.39 3.56
#